data_61c20245d858e718d439490db44389d9
#
_entry.id   61c20245d858e718d439490db44389d9
#
_cell.length_a   1.000
_cell.length_b   1.000
_cell.length_c   1.000
_cell.angle_alpha   90.00
_cell.angle_beta   90.00
_cell.angle_gamma   90.00
#
_symmetry.space_group_name_H-M   'P 1'
#
loop_
_entity.id
_entity.type
_entity.pdbx_description
1 polymer ?
#
loop_
_entity_poly.entity_id
_entity_poly.type
_entity_poly.pdbx_seq_one_letter_code
_entity_poly.pdbx_strand_id
1 'polypeptide(L)'
;SSMMAVAEASQESLKQRLNVSGGHALKGTLRVSGAKNSALVLMTASLLSEETVELTNIPSLTDIDGMSAILESLGVQVDRVSDRIQLTASELSGSAPPYELVNSLRASFFSIGPLLGRLGHARVPLPGGCRIGARPVIEHIRGLKALGAIVNVEHGIVTASVPGSRKRLTGAQIVLDCPSVGATETILM
;
A
#
# COMPACT_ATOMS: atom_id res chain seq x y z
N SER A 1 -25.10 32.34 22.45
CA SER A 1 -26.12 31.32 22.19
C SER A 1 -26.31 30.97 20.67
N SER A 2 -25.77 31.77 19.76
CA SER A 2 -25.94 31.59 18.31
C SER A 2 -24.82 30.77 17.62
N MET A 3 -23.66 30.61 18.24
CA MET A 3 -22.52 29.86 17.65
C MET A 3 -22.58 28.34 17.89
N MET A 4 -23.30 27.88 18.92
CA MET A 4 -23.45 26.43 19.14
C MET A 4 -24.46 25.76 18.20
N ALA A 5 -25.49 26.49 17.76
CA ALA A 5 -26.49 25.96 16.83
C ALA A 5 -25.96 25.73 15.40
N VAL A 6 -24.92 26.47 14.99
CA VAL A 6 -24.29 26.32 13.67
C VAL A 6 -23.36 25.10 13.62
N ALA A 7 -22.76 24.73 14.74
CA ALA A 7 -21.88 23.54 14.83
C ALA A 7 -22.68 22.21 14.83
N GLU A 8 -23.88 22.21 15.39
CA GLU A 8 -24.73 21.00 15.37
C GLU A 8 -25.38 20.75 13.99
N ALA A 9 -25.72 21.81 13.25
CA ALA A 9 -26.26 21.67 11.89
C ALA A 9 -25.25 21.14 10.87
N SER A 10 -23.93 21.31 11.11
CA SER A 10 -22.87 20.81 10.23
C SER A 10 -22.52 19.33 10.43
N GLN A 11 -22.89 18.72 11.55
CA GLN A 11 -22.67 17.28 11.80
C GLN A 11 -23.81 16.39 11.30
N GLU A 12 -25.01 16.92 11.11
CA GLU A 12 -26.16 16.16 10.62
C GLU A 12 -26.14 15.94 9.09
N SER A 13 -25.40 16.75 8.34
CA SER A 13 -25.32 16.65 6.88
C SER A 13 -24.40 15.52 6.35
N LEU A 14 -23.70 14.80 7.22
CA LEU A 14 -22.73 13.76 6.84
C LEU A 14 -23.28 12.32 6.90
N LYS A 15 -24.54 12.11 7.28
CA LYS A 15 -25.17 10.79 7.24
C LYS A 15 -25.76 10.52 5.86
N GLN A 16 -24.93 10.03 4.94
CA GLN A 16 -25.43 9.49 3.69
C GLN A 16 -26.28 8.25 3.97
N ARG A 17 -27.47 8.18 3.34
CA ARG A 17 -28.36 7.02 3.44
C ARG A 17 -28.54 6.42 2.06
N LEU A 18 -28.43 5.11 1.97
CA LEU A 18 -28.76 4.35 0.79
C LEU A 18 -30.14 3.71 1.00
N ASN A 19 -31.11 4.09 0.17
CA ASN A 19 -32.44 3.47 0.15
C ASN A 19 -32.48 2.45 -0.98
N VAL A 20 -32.77 1.20 -0.67
CA VAL A 20 -32.85 0.12 -1.64
C VAL A 20 -34.26 -0.43 -1.66
N SER A 21 -34.91 -0.39 -2.82
CA SER A 21 -36.19 -1.03 -3.06
C SER A 21 -35.97 -2.33 -3.83
N GLY A 22 -36.36 -3.44 -3.24
CA GLY A 22 -36.27 -4.76 -3.86
C GLY A 22 -37.58 -5.17 -4.59
N GLY A 23 -37.65 -6.45 -4.96
CA GLY A 23 -38.86 -7.02 -5.57
C GLY A 23 -38.91 -6.97 -7.09
N HIS A 24 -37.87 -6.50 -7.77
CA HIS A 24 -37.78 -6.44 -9.22
C HIS A 24 -36.73 -7.41 -9.74
N ALA A 25 -37.06 -8.16 -10.81
CA ALA A 25 -36.07 -8.99 -11.51
C ALA A 25 -35.08 -8.07 -12.25
N LEU A 26 -33.78 -8.24 -11.95
CA LEU A 26 -32.74 -7.48 -12.61
C LEU A 26 -32.32 -8.15 -13.91
N LYS A 27 -32.20 -7.38 -15.00
CA LYS A 27 -31.70 -7.81 -16.29
C LYS A 27 -30.83 -6.71 -16.88
N GLY A 28 -29.62 -7.08 -17.27
CA GLY A 28 -28.67 -6.12 -17.87
C GLY A 28 -27.24 -6.61 -17.79
N THR A 29 -26.33 -5.78 -18.29
CA THR A 29 -24.89 -6.00 -18.23
C THR A 29 -24.26 -4.87 -17.45
N LEU A 30 -23.43 -5.24 -16.46
CA LEU A 30 -22.66 -4.29 -15.65
C LEU A 30 -21.16 -4.59 -15.84
N ARG A 31 -20.41 -3.54 -16.19
CA ARG A 31 -18.95 -3.63 -16.15
C ARG A 31 -18.48 -3.47 -14.71
N VAL A 32 -17.79 -4.47 -14.17
CA VAL A 32 -17.21 -4.41 -12.82
C VAL A 32 -15.99 -3.51 -12.84
N SER A 33 -15.94 -2.56 -11.91
CA SER A 33 -14.74 -1.75 -11.70
C SER A 33 -13.62 -2.58 -11.08
N GLY A 34 -12.37 -2.14 -11.28
CA GLY A 34 -11.20 -2.79 -10.71
C GLY A 34 -11.22 -2.81 -9.17
N ALA A 35 -10.62 -3.83 -8.60
CA ALA A 35 -10.53 -3.99 -7.15
C ALA A 35 -9.45 -3.07 -6.56
N LYS A 36 -9.81 -2.28 -5.55
CA LYS A 36 -8.88 -1.39 -4.84
C LYS A 36 -7.65 -2.13 -4.31
N ASN A 37 -7.85 -3.23 -3.62
CA ASN A 37 -6.74 -3.96 -2.97
C ASN A 37 -5.76 -4.55 -3.99
N SER A 38 -6.26 -5.06 -5.10
CA SER A 38 -5.44 -5.52 -6.22
C SER A 38 -4.66 -4.37 -6.85
N ALA A 39 -5.32 -3.23 -7.09
CA ALA A 39 -4.69 -2.06 -7.66
C ALA A 39 -3.53 -1.55 -6.79
N LEU A 40 -3.72 -1.44 -5.48
CA LEU A 40 -2.69 -0.95 -4.55
C LEU A 40 -1.43 -1.83 -4.57
N VAL A 41 -1.58 -3.15 -4.60
CA VAL A 41 -0.44 -4.08 -4.66
C VAL A 41 0.27 -4.00 -6.01
N LEU A 42 -0.48 -3.99 -7.11
CA LEU A 42 0.09 -3.87 -8.46
C LEU A 42 0.82 -2.53 -8.67
N MET A 43 0.28 -1.44 -8.15
CA MET A 43 0.96 -0.14 -8.15
C MET A 43 2.29 -0.22 -7.38
N THR A 44 2.29 -0.85 -6.20
CA THR A 44 3.51 -1.03 -5.40
C THR A 44 4.52 -1.93 -6.11
N ALA A 45 4.07 -2.98 -6.79
CA ALA A 45 4.93 -3.88 -7.56
C ALA A 45 5.66 -3.18 -8.72
N SER A 46 5.16 -2.02 -9.19
CA SER A 46 5.87 -1.23 -10.20
C SER A 46 7.27 -0.77 -9.77
N LEU A 47 7.53 -0.70 -8.45
CA LEU A 47 8.86 -0.41 -7.92
C LEU A 47 9.92 -1.45 -8.28
N LEU A 48 9.51 -2.67 -8.64
CA LEU A 48 10.43 -3.76 -9.00
C LEU A 48 11.06 -3.60 -10.39
N SER A 49 10.50 -2.76 -11.25
CA SER A 49 10.94 -2.57 -12.63
C SER A 49 11.39 -1.13 -12.88
N GLU A 50 12.39 -0.95 -13.73
CA GLU A 50 12.78 0.34 -14.28
C GLU A 50 11.91 0.76 -15.49
N GLU A 51 11.25 -0.21 -16.10
CA GLU A 51 10.36 -0.01 -17.23
C GLU A 51 9.01 0.58 -16.79
N THR A 52 8.34 1.23 -17.73
CA THR A 52 6.98 1.73 -17.49
C THR A 52 5.99 0.57 -17.35
N VAL A 53 5.30 0.55 -16.22
CA VAL A 53 4.20 -0.38 -15.95
C VAL A 53 2.88 0.33 -16.21
N GLU A 54 2.04 -0.23 -17.05
CA GLU A 54 0.69 0.27 -17.31
C GLU A 54 -0.34 -0.64 -16.66
N LEU A 55 -1.23 -0.02 -15.87
CA LEU A 55 -2.38 -0.68 -15.26
C LEU A 55 -3.66 -0.04 -15.77
N THR A 56 -4.64 -0.87 -16.11
CA THR A 56 -5.96 -0.43 -16.60
C THR A 56 -7.06 -0.86 -15.64
N ASN A 57 -8.26 -0.30 -15.81
CA ASN A 57 -9.39 -0.56 -14.93
C ASN A 57 -9.11 -0.23 -13.46
N ILE A 58 -8.37 0.85 -13.23
CA ILE A 58 -8.06 1.35 -11.89
C ILE A 58 -9.25 2.16 -11.34
N PRO A 59 -9.79 1.82 -10.15
CA PRO A 59 -10.90 2.55 -9.57
C PRO A 59 -10.50 3.97 -9.13
N SER A 60 -11.43 4.91 -9.19
CA SER A 60 -11.22 6.27 -8.70
C SER A 60 -11.55 6.34 -7.21
N LEU A 61 -10.54 6.18 -6.37
CA LEU A 61 -10.66 6.13 -4.91
C LEU A 61 -9.51 6.90 -4.26
N THR A 62 -9.76 7.47 -3.09
CA THR A 62 -8.75 8.22 -2.32
C THR A 62 -7.52 7.39 -1.96
N ASP A 63 -7.67 6.09 -1.73
CA ASP A 63 -6.56 5.18 -1.47
C ASP A 63 -5.61 5.06 -2.66
N ILE A 64 -6.13 5.11 -3.88
CA ILE A 64 -5.33 5.11 -5.11
C ILE A 64 -4.53 6.41 -5.23
N ASP A 65 -5.14 7.55 -4.92
CA ASP A 65 -4.46 8.85 -4.90
C ASP A 65 -3.37 8.87 -3.81
N GLY A 66 -3.66 8.31 -2.64
CA GLY A 66 -2.69 8.16 -1.56
C GLY A 66 -1.49 7.29 -1.94
N MET A 67 -1.72 6.15 -2.59
CA MET A 67 -0.63 5.30 -3.09
C MET A 67 0.18 5.99 -4.18
N SER A 68 -0.45 6.72 -5.09
CA SER A 68 0.25 7.53 -6.08
C SER A 68 1.19 8.54 -5.44
N ALA A 69 0.73 9.26 -4.41
CA ALA A 69 1.55 10.22 -3.68
C ALA A 69 2.75 9.55 -2.96
N ILE A 70 2.56 8.36 -2.40
CA ILE A 70 3.63 7.57 -1.77
C ILE A 70 4.68 7.19 -2.82
N LEU A 71 4.26 6.67 -3.97
CA LEU A 71 5.16 6.27 -5.04
C LEU A 71 5.91 7.47 -5.63
N GLU A 72 5.24 8.60 -5.84
CA GLU A 72 5.88 9.85 -6.28
C GLU A 72 6.93 10.34 -5.28
N SER A 73 6.67 10.20 -3.97
CA SER A 73 7.64 10.56 -2.92
C SER A 73 8.91 9.70 -2.96
N LEU A 74 8.84 8.51 -3.55
CA LEU A 74 9.96 7.60 -3.75
C LEU A 74 10.68 7.81 -5.09
N GLY A 75 10.19 8.70 -5.94
CA GLY A 75 10.77 9.02 -7.24
C GLY A 75 10.08 8.35 -8.42
N VAL A 76 8.94 7.69 -8.23
CA VAL A 76 8.15 7.11 -9.32
C VAL A 76 7.44 8.22 -10.07
N GLN A 77 7.56 8.21 -11.39
CA GLN A 77 6.72 9.04 -12.24
C GLN A 77 5.35 8.36 -12.38
N VAL A 78 4.29 9.10 -12.06
CA VAL A 78 2.91 8.62 -12.07
C VAL A 78 2.09 9.46 -13.02
N ASP A 79 1.59 8.84 -14.09
CA ASP A 79 0.72 9.46 -15.08
C ASP A 79 -0.63 8.75 -15.09
N ARG A 80 -1.71 9.49 -14.83
CA ARG A 80 -3.06 8.95 -14.78
C ARG A 80 -3.99 9.62 -15.77
N VAL A 81 -4.67 8.80 -16.55
CA VAL A 81 -5.73 9.24 -17.47
C VAL A 81 -6.92 8.33 -17.31
N SER A 82 -8.03 8.85 -16.75
CA SER A 82 -9.25 8.08 -16.49
C SER A 82 -8.98 6.86 -15.59
N ASP A 83 -9.27 5.65 -16.07
CA ASP A 83 -9.08 4.38 -15.37
C ASP A 83 -7.71 3.71 -15.66
N ARG A 84 -6.81 4.42 -16.36
CA ARG A 84 -5.47 3.97 -16.71
C ARG A 84 -4.43 4.72 -15.91
N ILE A 85 -3.43 4.02 -15.41
CA ILE A 85 -2.27 4.60 -14.72
C ILE A 85 -0.98 4.01 -15.30
N GLN A 86 0.00 4.88 -15.56
CA GLN A 86 1.35 4.51 -15.95
C GLN A 86 2.30 4.87 -14.82
N LEU A 87 3.18 3.96 -14.48
CA LEU A 87 4.11 4.06 -13.36
C LEU A 87 5.51 3.75 -13.87
N THR A 88 6.43 4.71 -13.75
CA THR A 88 7.82 4.54 -14.18
C THR A 88 8.74 4.79 -13.00
N ALA A 89 9.42 3.74 -12.55
CA ALA A 89 10.33 3.75 -11.40
C ALA A 89 11.79 3.57 -11.87
N SER A 90 12.21 4.30 -12.90
CA SER A 90 13.57 4.21 -13.46
C SER A 90 14.63 4.62 -12.45
N GLU A 91 14.40 5.71 -11.71
CA GLU A 91 15.29 6.22 -10.67
C GLU A 91 14.51 6.47 -9.39
N LEU A 92 14.86 5.72 -8.34
CA LEU A 92 14.27 5.93 -7.03
C LEU A 92 15.10 6.94 -6.24
N SER A 93 14.45 7.99 -5.74
CA SER A 93 15.08 9.06 -4.96
C SER A 93 15.18 8.77 -3.47
N GLY A 94 14.57 7.68 -3.00
CA GLY A 94 14.60 7.30 -1.60
C GLY A 94 14.03 5.91 -1.34
N SER A 95 14.30 5.43 -0.14
CA SER A 95 13.84 4.14 0.38
C SER A 95 12.91 4.28 1.58
N ALA A 96 12.47 5.50 1.87
CA ALA A 96 11.69 5.85 3.03
C ALA A 96 10.52 6.77 2.64
N PRO A 97 9.31 6.25 2.47
CA PRO A 97 8.13 7.10 2.24
C PRO A 97 7.83 7.96 3.48
N PRO A 98 7.30 9.19 3.30
CA PRO A 98 6.97 10.08 4.40
C PRO A 98 5.93 9.49 5.36
N TYR A 99 6.14 9.72 6.68
CA TYR A 99 5.26 9.20 7.73
C TYR A 99 3.79 9.62 7.53
N GLU A 100 3.54 10.86 7.16
CA GLU A 100 2.20 11.41 6.99
C GLU A 100 1.41 10.68 5.90
N LEU A 101 2.08 10.31 4.81
CA LEU A 101 1.47 9.54 3.72
C LEU A 101 1.23 8.09 4.11
N VAL A 102 2.18 7.46 4.79
CA VAL A 102 2.08 6.05 5.22
C VAL A 102 1.02 5.87 6.29
N ASN A 103 0.91 6.81 7.24
CA ASN A 103 -0.06 6.73 8.33
C ASN A 103 -1.52 6.76 7.85
N SER A 104 -1.78 7.41 6.72
CA SER A 104 -3.12 7.49 6.12
C SER A 104 -3.51 6.26 5.29
N LEU A 105 -2.56 5.44 4.88
CA LEU A 105 -2.78 4.30 4.00
C LEU A 105 -2.02 3.06 4.45
N ARG A 106 -2.73 2.10 5.01
CA ARG A 106 -2.14 0.85 5.54
C ARG A 106 -1.40 0.03 4.48
N ALA A 107 -1.89 0.00 3.24
CA ALA A 107 -1.29 -0.72 2.13
C ALA A 107 0.11 -0.18 1.74
N SER A 108 0.49 1.01 2.18
CA SER A 108 1.81 1.59 1.97
C SER A 108 2.95 0.74 2.51
N PHE A 109 2.68 -0.09 3.53
CA PHE A 109 3.67 -1.00 4.10
C PHE A 109 4.16 -2.04 3.09
N PHE A 110 3.38 -2.37 2.08
CA PHE A 110 3.80 -3.27 0.99
C PHE A 110 5.06 -2.79 0.26
N SER A 111 5.34 -1.50 0.26
CA SER A 111 6.52 -0.93 -0.40
C SER A 111 7.85 -1.45 0.16
N ILE A 112 7.86 -1.98 1.39
CA ILE A 112 9.09 -2.50 2.02
C ILE A 112 9.69 -3.66 1.22
N GLY A 113 8.88 -4.54 0.66
CA GLY A 113 9.33 -5.68 -0.16
C GLY A 113 10.07 -5.22 -1.41
N PRO A 114 9.40 -4.50 -2.32
CA PRO A 114 10.01 -4.00 -3.55
C PRO A 114 11.21 -3.09 -3.32
N LEU A 115 11.15 -2.18 -2.35
CA LEU A 115 12.28 -1.31 -2.02
C LEU A 115 13.49 -2.10 -1.56
N LEU A 116 13.27 -3.10 -0.69
CA LEU A 116 14.34 -3.98 -0.23
C LEU A 116 14.95 -4.80 -1.36
N GLY A 117 14.11 -5.37 -2.22
CA GLY A 117 14.54 -6.16 -3.38
C GLY A 117 15.33 -5.32 -4.39
N ARG A 118 14.92 -4.07 -4.62
CA ARG A 118 15.53 -3.20 -5.61
C ARG A 118 16.74 -2.41 -5.10
N LEU A 119 16.66 -1.86 -3.90
CA LEU A 119 17.67 -0.98 -3.33
C LEU A 119 18.57 -1.68 -2.28
N GLY A 120 18.19 -2.86 -1.81
CA GLY A 120 18.88 -3.56 -0.73
C GLY A 120 18.62 -2.96 0.66
N HIS A 121 17.80 -1.94 0.77
CA HIS A 121 17.39 -1.33 2.04
C HIS A 121 16.04 -0.63 1.90
N ALA A 122 15.29 -0.59 2.99
CA ALA A 122 14.03 0.13 3.08
C ALA A 122 13.77 0.58 4.51
N ARG A 123 13.07 1.70 4.65
CA ARG A 123 12.67 2.23 5.95
C ARG A 123 11.23 2.70 5.86
N VAL A 124 10.30 1.92 6.41
CA VAL A 124 8.87 2.16 6.25
C VAL A 124 8.21 2.25 7.63
N PRO A 125 7.47 3.32 7.92
CA PRO A 125 6.69 3.42 9.14
C PRO A 125 5.66 2.29 9.26
N LEU A 126 5.39 1.86 10.51
CA LEU A 126 4.30 0.94 10.80
C LEU A 126 2.95 1.62 10.51
N PRO A 127 2.03 0.95 9.84
CA PRO A 127 0.72 1.51 9.58
C PRO A 127 -0.07 1.68 10.89
N GLY A 128 -0.69 2.86 11.09
CA GLY A 128 -1.56 3.13 12.23
C GLY A 128 -0.86 3.61 13.52
N GLY A 129 0.39 4.08 13.45
CA GLY A 129 1.14 4.65 14.59
C GLY A 129 1.59 3.61 15.62
N CYS A 130 2.11 4.08 16.76
CA CYS A 130 2.72 3.26 17.82
C CYS A 130 1.78 2.27 18.55
N ARG A 131 0.54 2.17 18.18
CA ARG A 131 -0.33 1.10 18.68
C ARG A 131 -0.04 -0.16 17.89
N ILE A 132 0.86 -0.92 18.40
CA ILE A 132 1.14 -2.29 17.99
C ILE A 132 -0.12 -3.13 18.24
N GLY A 133 -1.07 -3.04 17.31
CA GLY A 133 -1.98 -4.14 17.04
C GLY A 133 -1.14 -5.20 16.35
N ALA A 134 -0.53 -6.05 17.14
CA ALA A 134 0.69 -6.79 16.83
C ALA A 134 0.65 -7.76 15.64
N ARG A 135 -0.47 -7.95 14.96
CA ARG A 135 -0.60 -9.02 13.97
C ARG A 135 -0.28 -8.67 12.51
N PRO A 136 -0.57 -7.48 11.95
CA PRO A 136 -0.50 -7.31 10.50
C PRO A 136 0.89 -7.34 9.90
N VAL A 137 1.94 -6.99 10.65
CA VAL A 137 3.30 -6.87 10.10
C VAL A 137 4.27 -7.95 10.56
N ILE A 138 3.93 -8.74 11.57
CA ILE A 138 4.82 -9.80 12.09
C ILE A 138 5.15 -10.82 11.00
N GLU A 139 4.17 -11.27 10.24
CA GLU A 139 4.38 -12.24 9.17
C GLU A 139 5.18 -11.67 8.00
N HIS A 140 5.02 -10.37 7.68
CA HIS A 140 5.88 -9.67 6.73
C HIS A 140 7.34 -9.70 7.18
N ILE A 141 7.59 -9.33 8.44
CA ILE A 141 8.95 -9.29 9.01
C ILE A 141 9.56 -10.68 9.03
N ARG A 142 8.82 -11.70 9.45
CA ARG A 142 9.30 -13.08 9.45
C ARG A 142 9.68 -13.55 8.06
N GLY A 143 8.84 -13.27 7.07
CA GLY A 143 9.12 -13.60 5.67
C GLY A 143 10.39 -12.91 5.17
N LEU A 144 10.54 -11.62 5.39
CA LEU A 144 11.74 -10.88 4.99
C LEU A 144 13.01 -11.40 5.68
N LYS A 145 12.94 -11.74 6.96
CA LYS A 145 14.07 -12.38 7.69
C LYS A 145 14.41 -13.75 7.11
N ALA A 146 13.40 -14.55 6.76
CA ALA A 146 13.62 -15.86 6.13
C ALA A 146 14.30 -15.74 4.76
N LEU A 147 14.07 -14.65 4.03
CA LEU A 147 14.75 -14.32 2.77
C LEU A 147 16.16 -13.74 2.99
N GLY A 148 16.64 -13.65 4.23
CA GLY A 148 17.98 -13.20 4.58
C GLY A 148 18.10 -11.72 4.91
N ALA A 149 17.00 -10.97 5.01
CA ALA A 149 17.03 -9.57 5.41
C ALA A 149 17.30 -9.42 6.91
N ILE A 150 18.01 -8.36 7.26
CA ILE A 150 18.13 -7.86 8.64
C ILE A 150 17.00 -6.86 8.83
N VAL A 151 16.11 -7.11 9.79
CA VAL A 151 14.93 -6.27 10.04
C VAL A 151 14.90 -5.84 11.49
N ASN A 152 14.79 -4.53 11.72
CA ASN A 152 14.66 -3.91 13.04
C ASN A 152 13.39 -3.04 13.08
N VAL A 153 12.76 -2.99 14.23
CA VAL A 153 11.60 -2.16 14.49
C VAL A 153 11.90 -1.25 15.67
N GLU A 154 12.00 0.03 15.41
CA GLU A 154 12.29 1.04 16.43
C GLU A 154 11.42 2.27 16.21
N HIS A 155 10.82 2.78 17.30
CA HIS A 155 10.00 4.00 17.28
C HIS A 155 8.90 4.02 16.20
N GLY A 156 8.27 2.85 15.96
CA GLY A 156 7.22 2.72 14.96
C GLY A 156 7.69 2.69 13.51
N ILE A 157 8.99 2.49 13.28
CA ILE A 157 9.59 2.40 11.96
C ILE A 157 10.24 1.02 11.79
N VAL A 158 9.93 0.37 10.66
CA VAL A 158 10.60 -0.87 10.24
C VAL A 158 11.74 -0.52 9.31
N THR A 159 12.95 -0.90 9.69
CA THR A 159 14.15 -0.77 8.87
C THR A 159 14.59 -2.16 8.43
N ALA A 160 14.71 -2.37 7.13
CA ALA A 160 15.17 -3.63 6.55
C ALA A 160 16.39 -3.39 5.65
N SER A 161 17.32 -4.31 5.69
CA SER A 161 18.50 -4.27 4.83
C SER A 161 18.94 -5.67 4.41
N VAL A 162 19.56 -5.76 3.25
CA VAL A 162 20.13 -6.99 2.73
C VAL A 162 21.64 -6.98 3.01
N PRO A 163 22.16 -7.93 3.79
CA PRO A 163 23.61 -8.01 4.06
C PRO A 163 24.39 -8.45 2.82
N GLY A 164 25.66 -8.09 2.77
CA GLY A 164 26.62 -8.53 1.76
C GLY A 164 26.76 -7.58 0.58
N SER A 165 27.74 -7.86 -0.26
CA SER A 165 28.13 -7.01 -1.39
C SER A 165 27.12 -7.03 -2.54
N ARG A 166 26.41 -8.14 -2.72
CA ARG A 166 25.41 -8.30 -3.80
C ARG A 166 24.07 -7.66 -3.51
N LYS A 167 23.77 -7.33 -2.23
CA LYS A 167 22.50 -6.73 -1.78
C LYS A 167 21.26 -7.42 -2.33
N ARG A 168 21.29 -8.75 -2.39
CA ARG A 168 20.19 -9.59 -2.88
C ARG A 168 19.65 -10.48 -1.78
N LEU A 169 18.35 -10.60 -1.74
CA LEU A 169 17.66 -11.59 -0.92
C LEU A 169 17.94 -13.00 -1.43
N THR A 170 17.85 -13.98 -0.54
CA THR A 170 18.05 -15.41 -0.84
C THR A 170 16.71 -16.11 -0.80
N GLY A 171 16.40 -16.91 -1.82
CA GLY A 171 15.17 -17.70 -1.83
C GLY A 171 15.09 -18.65 -0.65
N ALA A 172 13.89 -18.81 -0.09
CA ALA A 172 13.62 -19.67 1.06
C ALA A 172 12.26 -20.33 0.97
N GLN A 173 12.11 -21.45 1.66
CA GLN A 173 10.79 -22.03 1.91
C GLN A 173 10.22 -21.38 3.18
N ILE A 174 9.09 -20.69 3.02
CA ILE A 174 8.49 -19.90 4.10
C ILE A 174 7.10 -20.43 4.39
N VAL A 175 6.85 -20.72 5.67
CA VAL A 175 5.52 -21.07 6.19
C VAL A 175 5.13 -19.98 7.19
N LEU A 176 4.00 -19.32 6.93
CA LEU A 176 3.45 -18.30 7.82
C LEU A 176 2.76 -18.98 9.02
N ASP A 177 2.90 -18.40 10.21
CA ASP A 177 2.19 -18.90 11.42
C ASP A 177 0.70 -18.62 11.32
N CYS A 178 0.33 -17.52 10.68
CA CYS A 178 -1.06 -17.17 10.40
C CYS A 178 -1.21 -16.82 8.93
N PRO A 179 -2.30 -17.24 8.27
CA PRO A 179 -2.60 -16.80 6.90
C PRO A 179 -2.63 -15.26 6.81
N SER A 180 -1.88 -14.72 5.87
CA SER A 180 -1.82 -13.27 5.63
C SER A 180 -1.66 -13.00 4.14
N VAL A 181 -2.67 -12.40 3.54
CA VAL A 181 -2.63 -11.97 2.13
C VAL A 181 -1.53 -10.92 1.94
N GLY A 182 -1.50 -9.91 2.79
CA GLY A 182 -0.52 -8.83 2.69
C GLY A 182 0.92 -9.31 2.87
N ALA A 183 1.19 -10.19 3.82
CA ALA A 183 2.52 -10.76 4.01
C ALA A 183 2.94 -11.62 2.80
N THR A 184 2.04 -12.42 2.26
CA THR A 184 2.29 -13.22 1.06
C THR A 184 2.67 -12.34 -0.11
N GLU A 185 1.92 -11.26 -0.37
CA GLU A 185 2.18 -10.31 -1.44
C GLU A 185 3.54 -9.61 -1.27
N THR A 186 3.86 -9.14 -0.05
CA THR A 186 5.14 -8.50 0.26
C THR A 186 6.32 -9.45 0.05
N ILE A 187 6.20 -10.71 0.46
CA ILE A 187 7.26 -11.71 0.34
C ILE A 187 7.47 -12.11 -1.12
N LEU A 188 6.41 -12.15 -1.93
CA LEU A 188 6.49 -12.45 -3.36
C LEU A 188 7.17 -11.35 -4.17
N MET A 189 6.95 -10.09 -3.79
CA MET A 189 7.60 -8.94 -4.41
C MET A 189 9.06 -8.81 -4.00
#